data_21604aef0bdd8b5c228bd4ddaee7d6c6
#
_entry.id   21604aef0bdd8b5c228bd4ddaee7d6c6
#
_cell.length_a   1.000
_cell.length_b   1.000
_cell.length_c   1.000
_cell.angle_alpha   90.00
_cell.angle_beta   90.00
_cell.angle_gamma   90.00
#
_symmetry.space_group_name_H-M   'P 1'
#
loop_
_entity.id
_entity.type
_entity.pdbx_description
1 polymer ?
#
loop_
_entity_poly.entity_id
_entity_poly.type
_entity_poly.pdbx_seq_one_letter_code
_entity_poly.pdbx_strand_id
1 'polypeptide(L)'
;MKVPPLSERPVNEEEEQAFLAPPSRRKKRSIADTRAALRPWAIGIGLTVLVAVACVVAYRLAAGIGSWSEKPSAAATPTVYPVPAPTVFSEPAMSGGYEIGPDGVLVRPAEFAADTYTKPELPEAAKENTERGAELAAEYVIETLSYAWNTGDTQPFADITESGAKFHDSTIDSINAVYTNGWVYGNTSSVASIVSVEPITDTKWNAQPNTIGVIFKVTTINGTACMGKQIVVSDSPFDIRFVLFMTWKDGHWVATEGSVSDYEEN
;
A
#
# COMPACT_ATOMS: atom_id res chain seq x y z
N MET A 1 47.00 -36.00 -28.95
CA MET A 1 45.59 -35.89 -28.54
C MET A 1 44.76 -36.54 -29.64
N LYS A 2 44.07 -37.66 -29.33
CA LYS A 2 43.18 -38.34 -30.29
C LYS A 2 41.79 -37.69 -30.15
N VAL A 3 41.27 -37.09 -31.21
CA VAL A 3 39.92 -36.59 -31.34
C VAL A 3 38.98 -37.80 -31.42
N PRO A 4 37.93 -37.90 -30.59
CA PRO A 4 36.98 -38.99 -30.71
C PRO A 4 36.19 -38.88 -32.04
N PRO A 5 35.81 -40.01 -32.67
CA PRO A 5 35.06 -39.97 -33.91
C PRO A 5 33.66 -39.41 -33.69
N LEU A 6 33.23 -38.52 -34.58
CA LEU A 6 31.86 -38.03 -34.68
C LEU A 6 30.90 -39.22 -34.84
N SER A 7 29.89 -39.30 -33.99
CA SER A 7 28.86 -40.34 -34.09
C SER A 7 28.04 -40.15 -35.35
N GLU A 8 28.16 -41.04 -36.31
CA GLU A 8 27.33 -41.15 -37.53
C GLU A 8 25.95 -41.76 -37.14
N ARG A 9 25.20 -41.11 -36.27
CA ARG A 9 23.78 -41.46 -36.11
C ARG A 9 22.99 -40.73 -37.17
N PRO A 10 22.16 -41.42 -37.99
CA PRO A 10 21.24 -40.73 -38.87
C PRO A 10 20.28 -39.86 -38.03
N VAL A 11 20.27 -38.58 -38.31
CA VAL A 11 19.35 -37.62 -37.68
C VAL A 11 17.96 -37.97 -38.19
N ASN A 12 17.02 -38.21 -37.23
CA ASN A 12 15.64 -38.49 -37.59
C ASN A 12 14.97 -37.22 -38.10
N GLU A 13 14.14 -37.31 -39.13
CA GLU A 13 13.45 -36.16 -39.75
C GLU A 13 12.67 -35.31 -38.74
N GLU A 14 12.22 -35.94 -37.60
CA GLU A 14 11.58 -35.21 -36.48
C GLU A 14 12.55 -34.35 -35.70
N GLU A 15 13.81 -34.74 -35.56
CA GLU A 15 14.86 -33.93 -34.89
C GLU A 15 15.29 -32.75 -35.73
N GLU A 16 15.31 -32.91 -37.06
CA GLU A 16 15.64 -31.84 -38.00
C GLU A 16 14.54 -30.78 -38.04
N GLN A 17 13.26 -31.19 -37.99
CA GLN A 17 12.12 -30.26 -37.87
C GLN A 17 12.07 -29.54 -36.54
N ALA A 18 12.50 -30.18 -35.44
CA ALA A 18 12.58 -29.53 -34.12
C ALA A 18 13.69 -28.48 -34.06
N PHE A 19 14.77 -28.66 -34.81
CA PHE A 19 15.89 -27.69 -34.87
C PHE A 19 15.55 -26.47 -35.79
N LEU A 20 14.67 -26.63 -36.78
CA LEU A 20 14.22 -25.57 -37.66
C LEU A 20 13.01 -24.80 -37.14
N ALA A 21 12.35 -25.29 -36.06
CA ALA A 21 11.26 -24.59 -35.47
C ALA A 21 11.77 -23.29 -34.79
N PRO A 22 11.23 -22.11 -35.14
CA PRO A 22 11.61 -20.89 -34.45
C PRO A 22 11.33 -21.05 -32.95
N PRO A 23 12.22 -20.55 -32.07
CA PRO A 23 12.01 -20.65 -30.63
C PRO A 23 10.63 -20.14 -30.32
N SER A 24 9.83 -20.96 -29.63
CA SER A 24 8.47 -20.59 -29.22
C SER A 24 8.61 -19.31 -28.40
N ARG A 25 8.21 -18.18 -28.98
CA ARG A 25 8.10 -16.91 -28.25
C ARG A 25 7.15 -17.19 -27.09
N ARG A 26 7.69 -17.32 -25.87
CA ARG A 26 6.87 -17.18 -24.66
C ARG A 26 6.08 -15.89 -24.86
N LYS A 27 4.76 -16.01 -25.02
CA LYS A 27 3.87 -14.85 -25.06
C LYS A 27 4.11 -14.11 -23.76
N LYS A 28 4.85 -12.98 -23.81
CA LYS A 28 4.86 -12.03 -22.71
C LYS A 28 3.40 -11.66 -22.48
N ARG A 29 2.85 -11.97 -21.32
CA ARG A 29 1.50 -11.56 -20.97
C ARG A 29 1.47 -10.04 -21.05
N SER A 30 0.59 -9.51 -21.87
CA SER A 30 0.38 -8.07 -22.03
C SER A 30 -0.18 -7.48 -20.70
N ILE A 31 0.16 -6.23 -20.42
CA ILE A 31 -0.48 -5.46 -19.33
C ILE A 31 -2.01 -5.52 -19.46
N ALA A 32 -2.52 -5.62 -20.70
CA ALA A 32 -3.93 -5.82 -20.99
C ALA A 32 -4.52 -7.08 -20.33
N ASP A 33 -3.82 -8.22 -20.42
CA ASP A 33 -4.28 -9.47 -19.82
C ASP A 33 -4.30 -9.38 -18.29
N THR A 34 -3.36 -8.64 -17.72
CA THR A 34 -3.27 -8.41 -16.28
C THR A 34 -4.45 -7.57 -15.75
N ARG A 35 -4.88 -6.55 -16.51
CA ARG A 35 -6.00 -5.69 -16.09
C ARG A 35 -7.37 -6.35 -16.31
N ALA A 36 -7.53 -7.16 -17.35
CA ALA A 36 -8.75 -7.96 -17.54
C ALA A 36 -8.98 -8.91 -16.34
N ALA A 37 -7.89 -9.44 -15.76
CA ALA A 37 -7.93 -10.24 -14.54
C ALA A 37 -8.16 -9.39 -13.26
N LEU A 38 -7.74 -8.12 -13.24
CA LEU A 38 -7.85 -7.22 -12.09
C LEU A 38 -9.20 -6.48 -11.99
N ARG A 39 -9.98 -6.41 -13.09
CA ARG A 39 -11.26 -5.69 -13.11
C ARG A 39 -12.28 -6.12 -12.03
N PRO A 40 -12.45 -7.41 -11.68
CA PRO A 40 -13.28 -7.80 -10.54
C PRO A 40 -12.62 -7.58 -9.17
N TRP A 41 -11.28 -7.50 -9.11
CA TRP A 41 -10.51 -7.44 -7.86
C TRP A 41 -10.22 -6.00 -7.40
N ALA A 42 -10.00 -5.07 -8.32
CA ALA A 42 -9.77 -3.65 -7.99
C ALA A 42 -10.97 -3.00 -7.27
N ILE A 43 -12.19 -3.53 -7.52
CA ILE A 43 -13.40 -3.14 -6.77
C ILE A 43 -13.43 -3.86 -5.40
N GLY A 44 -12.80 -5.04 -5.28
CA GLY A 44 -12.82 -5.86 -4.07
C GLY A 44 -11.83 -5.40 -2.98
N ILE A 45 -10.60 -5.06 -3.32
CA ILE A 45 -9.53 -4.84 -2.32
C ILE A 45 -9.61 -3.45 -1.67
N GLY A 46 -9.90 -2.40 -2.44
CA GLY A 46 -10.22 -1.09 -1.85
C GLY A 46 -11.42 -1.16 -0.92
N LEU A 47 -12.40 -2.01 -1.28
CA LEU A 47 -13.60 -2.26 -0.47
C LEU A 47 -13.29 -3.18 0.72
N THR A 48 -12.41 -4.18 0.61
CA THR A 48 -12.11 -5.14 1.69
C THR A 48 -11.27 -4.51 2.81
N VAL A 49 -10.32 -3.64 2.50
CA VAL A 49 -9.59 -2.89 3.54
C VAL A 49 -10.54 -1.91 4.24
N LEU A 50 -11.39 -1.20 3.50
CA LEU A 50 -12.40 -0.29 4.05
C LEU A 50 -13.50 -1.05 4.81
N VAL A 51 -13.94 -2.21 4.32
CA VAL A 51 -14.92 -3.09 4.98
C VAL A 51 -14.30 -3.78 6.19
N ALA A 52 -13.03 -4.20 6.17
CA ALA A 52 -12.37 -4.78 7.34
C ALA A 52 -12.24 -3.74 8.46
N VAL A 53 -11.86 -2.51 8.16
CA VAL A 53 -11.83 -1.40 9.12
C VAL A 53 -13.25 -1.07 9.59
N ALA A 54 -14.23 -0.98 8.69
CA ALA A 54 -15.63 -0.72 9.06
C ALA A 54 -16.26 -1.87 9.84
N CYS A 55 -15.96 -3.14 9.55
CA CYS A 55 -16.44 -4.29 10.30
C CYS A 55 -15.82 -4.37 11.71
N VAL A 56 -14.54 -4.02 11.87
CA VAL A 56 -13.91 -3.95 13.20
C VAL A 56 -14.53 -2.82 14.02
N VAL A 57 -14.80 -1.67 13.43
CA VAL A 57 -15.49 -0.56 14.10
C VAL A 57 -16.94 -0.92 14.43
N ALA A 58 -17.69 -1.51 13.50
CA ALA A 58 -19.07 -1.93 13.72
C ALA A 58 -19.19 -3.07 14.75
N TYR A 59 -18.26 -4.04 14.74
CA TYR A 59 -18.21 -5.11 15.73
C TYR A 59 -17.92 -4.57 17.14
N ARG A 60 -17.03 -3.56 17.27
CA ARG A 60 -16.72 -2.92 18.56
C ARG A 60 -17.85 -2.05 19.06
N LEU A 61 -18.59 -1.35 18.19
CA LEU A 61 -19.80 -0.62 18.55
C LEU A 61 -20.93 -1.56 19.00
N ALA A 62 -21.14 -2.68 18.30
CA ALA A 62 -22.13 -3.68 18.68
C ALA A 62 -21.81 -4.40 20.00
N ALA A 63 -20.52 -4.67 20.28
CA ALA A 63 -20.08 -5.25 21.55
C ALA A 63 -20.22 -4.28 22.73
N GLY A 64 -20.17 -2.96 22.48
CA GLY A 64 -20.38 -1.93 23.50
C GLY A 64 -21.86 -1.70 23.88
N ILE A 65 -22.80 -2.06 23.03
CA ILE A 65 -24.25 -1.87 23.26
C ILE A 65 -24.88 -3.00 24.09
N GLY A 66 -24.21 -4.16 24.15
CA GLY A 66 -24.69 -5.35 24.89
C GLY A 66 -24.70 -5.24 26.41
N SER A 67 -24.08 -4.22 26.99
CA SER A 67 -23.94 -4.10 28.47
C SER A 67 -25.00 -3.25 29.17
N TRP A 68 -26.02 -2.78 28.45
CA TRP A 68 -27.05 -1.85 29.01
C TRP A 68 -28.37 -2.54 29.37
N SER A 69 -28.42 -3.85 29.49
CA SER A 69 -29.64 -4.58 29.85
C SER A 69 -29.48 -5.35 31.16
N GLU A 70 -29.18 -4.69 32.27
CA GLU A 70 -29.43 -5.22 33.60
C GLU A 70 -30.58 -4.48 34.26
N LYS A 71 -31.65 -5.22 34.56
CA LYS A 71 -32.82 -4.76 35.29
C LYS A 71 -32.43 -4.44 36.74
N PRO A 72 -32.97 -3.38 37.35
CA PRO A 72 -32.76 -3.10 38.76
C PRO A 72 -33.50 -4.13 39.59
N SER A 73 -32.76 -4.91 40.40
CA SER A 73 -33.32 -5.76 41.46
C SER A 73 -33.40 -4.99 42.74
N ALA A 74 -34.44 -5.26 43.50
CA ALA A 74 -34.96 -4.51 44.63
C ALA A 74 -33.99 -4.37 45.83
N ALA A 75 -34.22 -3.28 46.55
CA ALA A 75 -33.53 -2.75 47.72
C ALA A 75 -33.21 -3.78 48.83
N ALA A 76 -31.96 -3.79 49.27
CA ALA A 76 -31.52 -4.25 50.60
C ALA A 76 -30.96 -3.06 51.40
N THR A 77 -31.39 -2.94 52.62
CA THR A 77 -31.07 -1.89 53.62
C THR A 77 -29.57 -1.76 53.83
N PRO A 78 -28.98 -0.55 53.84
CA PRO A 78 -27.54 -0.38 53.99
C PRO A 78 -27.08 -0.53 55.44
N THR A 79 -26.23 -1.52 55.66
CA THR A 79 -25.36 -1.54 56.87
C THR A 79 -24.15 -0.66 56.56
N VAL A 80 -24.01 0.46 57.24
CA VAL A 80 -22.91 1.40 57.05
C VAL A 80 -21.62 0.80 57.65
N TYR A 81 -20.74 0.29 56.77
CA TYR A 81 -19.34 0.06 57.08
C TYR A 81 -18.54 1.29 56.59
N PRO A 82 -17.49 1.73 57.29
CA PRO A 82 -16.63 2.81 56.79
C PRO A 82 -15.97 2.33 55.49
N VAL A 83 -16.41 2.91 54.39
CA VAL A 83 -15.81 2.69 53.07
C VAL A 83 -14.42 3.29 53.10
N PRO A 84 -13.34 2.52 52.88
CA PRO A 84 -12.03 3.10 52.61
C PRO A 84 -12.18 3.99 51.39
N ALA A 85 -11.56 5.18 51.42
CA ALA A 85 -11.56 6.10 50.31
C ALA A 85 -11.20 5.34 49.02
N PRO A 86 -11.94 5.54 47.92
CA PRO A 86 -11.62 4.88 46.66
C PRO A 86 -10.20 5.29 46.30
N THR A 87 -9.28 4.35 46.40
CA THR A 87 -8.00 4.44 45.72
C THR A 87 -8.39 4.48 44.25
N VAL A 88 -8.29 5.65 43.63
CA VAL A 88 -8.47 5.79 42.21
C VAL A 88 -7.33 5.01 41.57
N PHE A 89 -7.52 3.71 41.35
CA PHE A 89 -6.79 2.97 40.36
C PHE A 89 -7.32 3.52 39.02
N SER A 90 -6.74 4.61 38.54
CA SER A 90 -6.70 4.86 37.10
C SER A 90 -5.96 3.67 36.53
N GLU A 91 -6.71 2.63 36.13
CA GLU A 91 -6.16 1.74 35.11
C GLU A 91 -5.71 2.67 33.99
N PRO A 92 -4.42 2.64 33.58
CA PRO A 92 -4.03 3.35 32.41
C PRO A 92 -4.95 2.82 31.30
N ALA A 93 -5.78 3.69 30.76
CA ALA A 93 -6.61 3.37 29.60
C ALA A 93 -5.71 2.59 28.65
N MET A 94 -6.26 1.56 27.96
CA MET A 94 -5.49 0.63 27.11
C MET A 94 -4.76 1.43 26.01
N SER A 95 -3.72 2.14 26.41
CA SER A 95 -2.89 3.04 25.61
C SER A 95 -1.69 2.32 25.00
N GLY A 96 -1.55 0.99 25.27
CA GLY A 96 -0.36 0.26 24.83
C GLY A 96 0.97 0.83 25.33
N GLY A 97 0.95 1.64 26.42
CA GLY A 97 2.12 2.34 26.95
C GLY A 97 2.33 3.75 26.41
N TYR A 98 1.49 4.22 25.48
CA TYR A 98 1.54 5.59 24.97
C TYR A 98 0.91 6.60 25.93
N GLU A 99 1.44 7.81 25.98
CA GLU A 99 0.83 8.93 26.70
C GLU A 99 -0.46 9.36 26.00
N ILE A 100 -1.43 9.84 26.79
CA ILE A 100 -2.68 10.40 26.26
C ILE A 100 -2.57 11.92 26.24
N GLY A 101 -2.71 12.51 25.07
CA GLY A 101 -2.70 13.96 24.91
C GLY A 101 -3.94 14.64 25.50
N PRO A 102 -3.91 15.98 25.62
CA PRO A 102 -5.02 16.74 26.20
C PRO A 102 -6.30 16.67 25.36
N ASP A 103 -6.19 16.35 24.08
CA ASP A 103 -7.26 16.10 23.12
C ASP A 103 -7.83 14.66 23.20
N GLY A 104 -7.22 13.82 24.04
CA GLY A 104 -7.59 12.43 24.21
C GLY A 104 -7.02 11.48 23.15
N VAL A 105 -6.19 11.97 22.23
CA VAL A 105 -5.44 11.17 21.27
C VAL A 105 -4.15 10.68 21.92
N LEU A 106 -3.67 9.50 21.52
CA LEU A 106 -2.39 9.00 22.01
C LEU A 106 -1.24 9.83 21.41
N VAL A 107 -0.28 10.19 22.25
CA VAL A 107 0.88 10.97 21.83
C VAL A 107 1.83 10.08 21.02
N ARG A 108 2.22 10.55 19.85
CA ARG A 108 3.21 9.88 19.00
C ARG A 108 4.58 9.95 19.68
N PRO A 109 5.36 8.84 19.74
CA PRO A 109 6.70 8.86 20.32
C PRO A 109 7.61 9.87 19.58
N ALA A 110 8.41 10.62 20.34
CA ALA A 110 9.23 11.71 19.80
C ALA A 110 10.28 11.24 18.77
N GLU A 111 10.81 10.02 18.95
CA GLU A 111 11.76 9.40 18.02
C GLU A 111 11.15 9.13 16.63
N PHE A 112 9.83 9.11 16.53
CA PHE A 112 9.09 8.95 15.28
C PHE A 112 8.29 10.20 14.89
N ALA A 113 8.63 11.37 15.45
CA ALA A 113 7.96 12.62 15.08
C ALA A 113 8.04 12.88 13.56
N ALA A 114 7.06 13.62 13.02
CA ALA A 114 6.97 13.82 11.57
C ALA A 114 8.22 14.49 10.96
N ASP A 115 8.86 15.35 11.71
CA ASP A 115 10.09 16.08 11.32
C ASP A 115 11.35 15.20 11.33
N THR A 116 11.29 13.97 11.85
CA THR A 116 12.39 13.00 11.76
C THR A 116 12.48 12.31 10.39
N TYR A 117 11.44 12.43 9.56
CA TYR A 117 11.40 11.83 8.22
C TYR A 117 11.87 12.82 7.17
N THR A 118 12.83 12.39 6.36
CA THR A 118 13.35 13.21 5.26
C THR A 118 12.36 13.20 4.10
N LYS A 119 12.04 14.40 3.59
CA LYS A 119 11.22 14.56 2.39
C LYS A 119 11.96 13.98 1.18
N PRO A 120 11.35 13.10 0.38
CA PRO A 120 11.96 12.56 -0.84
C PRO A 120 12.26 13.67 -1.86
N GLU A 121 13.32 13.48 -2.63
CA GLU A 121 13.70 14.36 -3.72
C GLU A 121 13.57 13.64 -5.06
N LEU A 122 12.92 14.28 -6.04
CA LEU A 122 12.77 13.72 -7.37
C LEU A 122 14.15 13.65 -8.07
N PRO A 123 14.62 12.46 -8.48
CA PRO A 123 15.90 12.31 -9.17
C PRO A 123 15.94 13.11 -10.49
N GLU A 124 17.09 13.68 -10.84
CA GLU A 124 17.24 14.47 -12.08
C GLU A 124 16.87 13.65 -13.33
N ALA A 125 17.25 12.36 -13.38
CA ALA A 125 16.90 11.49 -14.50
C ALA A 125 15.40 11.20 -14.60
N ALA A 126 14.61 11.37 -13.52
CA ALA A 126 13.16 11.29 -13.56
C ALA A 126 12.51 12.48 -14.29
N LYS A 127 13.27 13.55 -14.56
CA LYS A 127 12.81 14.73 -15.31
C LYS A 127 12.97 14.58 -16.82
N GLU A 128 13.40 13.43 -17.31
CA GLU A 128 13.57 13.15 -18.73
C GLU A 128 12.37 12.38 -19.28
N ASN A 129 11.96 12.71 -20.52
CA ASN A 129 10.89 11.98 -21.22
C ASN A 129 11.44 10.67 -21.83
N THR A 130 11.78 9.71 -20.96
CA THR A 130 12.33 8.39 -21.31
C THR A 130 11.66 7.30 -20.46
N GLU A 131 11.74 6.04 -20.88
CA GLU A 131 11.26 4.91 -20.08
C GLU A 131 11.94 4.87 -18.70
N ARG A 132 13.24 5.17 -18.64
CA ARG A 132 13.97 5.26 -17.36
C ARG A 132 13.50 6.44 -16.51
N GLY A 133 13.17 7.57 -17.13
CA GLY A 133 12.58 8.72 -16.45
C GLY A 133 11.24 8.40 -15.83
N ALA A 134 10.36 7.68 -16.57
CA ALA A 134 9.08 7.23 -16.08
C ALA A 134 9.22 6.23 -14.90
N GLU A 135 10.18 5.32 -15.01
CA GLU A 135 10.48 4.34 -13.96
C GLU A 135 10.92 5.03 -12.66
N LEU A 136 11.87 5.96 -12.73
CA LEU A 136 12.36 6.72 -11.57
C LEU A 136 11.29 7.64 -10.97
N ALA A 137 10.45 8.24 -11.82
CA ALA A 137 9.31 9.01 -11.34
C ALA A 137 8.27 8.13 -10.64
N ALA A 138 8.07 6.89 -11.11
CA ALA A 138 7.20 5.92 -10.46
C ALA A 138 7.78 5.42 -9.11
N GLU A 139 9.09 5.22 -9.00
CA GLU A 139 9.75 4.95 -7.71
C GLU A 139 9.53 6.11 -6.73
N TYR A 140 9.70 7.35 -7.20
CA TYR A 140 9.45 8.54 -6.39
C TYR A 140 8.00 8.64 -5.89
N VAL A 141 6.99 8.17 -6.67
CA VAL A 141 5.60 8.07 -6.18
C VAL A 141 5.51 7.16 -4.96
N ILE A 142 6.23 6.04 -4.94
CA ILE A 142 6.25 5.09 -3.82
C ILE A 142 6.91 5.71 -2.59
N GLU A 143 8.02 6.43 -2.79
CA GLU A 143 8.73 7.12 -1.71
C GLU A 143 7.88 8.24 -1.09
N THR A 144 7.23 9.07 -1.92
CA THR A 144 6.34 10.14 -1.45
C THR A 144 5.10 9.60 -0.74
N LEU A 145 4.61 8.43 -1.16
CA LEU A 145 3.51 7.74 -0.48
C LEU A 145 3.91 7.29 0.93
N SER A 146 5.08 6.64 1.08
CA SER A 146 5.60 6.25 2.40
C SER A 146 5.88 7.46 3.30
N TYR A 147 6.42 8.53 2.73
CA TYR A 147 6.62 9.80 3.43
C TYR A 147 5.28 10.38 3.93
N ALA A 148 4.27 10.43 3.07
CA ALA A 148 2.96 10.97 3.40
C ALA A 148 2.28 10.13 4.51
N TRP A 149 2.39 8.80 4.48
CA TRP A 149 1.89 7.95 5.55
C TRP A 149 2.61 8.20 6.89
N ASN A 150 3.91 8.48 6.88
CA ASN A 150 4.66 8.72 8.11
C ASN A 150 4.52 10.13 8.66
N THR A 151 4.19 11.13 7.83
CA THR A 151 4.21 12.55 8.24
C THR A 151 2.85 13.22 8.25
N GLY A 152 1.89 12.71 7.46
CA GLY A 152 0.65 13.40 7.15
C GLY A 152 0.79 14.48 6.06
N ASP A 153 2.04 14.80 5.62
CA ASP A 153 2.27 15.72 4.52
C ASP A 153 2.05 15.01 3.18
N THR A 154 0.88 15.22 2.60
CA THR A 154 0.49 14.63 1.31
C THR A 154 0.97 15.43 0.10
N GLN A 155 1.56 16.63 0.28
CA GLN A 155 1.90 17.51 -0.83
C GLN A 155 2.88 16.89 -1.82
N PRO A 156 3.99 16.23 -1.42
CA PRO A 156 4.91 15.61 -2.37
C PRO A 156 4.26 14.53 -3.23
N PHE A 157 3.34 13.76 -2.66
CA PHE A 157 2.55 12.77 -3.38
C PHE A 157 1.54 13.43 -4.33
N ALA A 158 0.88 14.51 -3.90
CA ALA A 158 -0.05 15.25 -4.72
C ALA A 158 0.62 15.91 -5.93
N ASP A 159 1.86 16.37 -5.79
CA ASP A 159 2.60 17.04 -6.85
C ASP A 159 2.98 16.10 -8.01
N ILE A 160 3.11 14.78 -7.76
CA ILE A 160 3.49 13.78 -8.76
C ILE A 160 2.31 12.93 -9.25
N THR A 161 1.12 13.10 -8.68
CA THR A 161 -0.08 12.34 -9.03
C THR A 161 -1.19 13.24 -9.55
N GLU A 162 -2.05 12.74 -10.45
CA GLU A 162 -3.09 13.54 -11.08
C GLU A 162 -4.30 13.75 -10.17
N SER A 163 -4.59 15.00 -9.86
CA SER A 163 -5.80 15.37 -9.12
C SER A 163 -7.07 14.94 -9.87
N GLY A 164 -8.03 14.35 -9.15
CA GLY A 164 -9.23 13.74 -9.72
C GLY A 164 -9.04 12.29 -10.16
N ALA A 165 -7.82 11.78 -10.21
CA ALA A 165 -7.59 10.35 -10.38
C ALA A 165 -7.96 9.61 -9.08
N LYS A 166 -8.63 8.46 -9.22
CA LYS A 166 -9.08 7.68 -8.05
C LYS A 166 -7.93 7.32 -7.11
N PHE A 167 -6.77 6.98 -7.66
CA PHE A 167 -5.58 6.65 -6.89
C PHE A 167 -5.12 7.84 -6.04
N HIS A 168 -5.04 9.05 -6.63
CA HIS A 168 -4.70 10.29 -5.95
C HIS A 168 -5.69 10.59 -4.82
N ASP A 169 -6.97 10.77 -5.17
CA ASP A 169 -7.99 11.24 -4.24
C ASP A 169 -8.18 10.27 -3.07
N SER A 170 -8.33 8.96 -3.36
CA SER A 170 -8.54 7.97 -2.31
C SER A 170 -7.35 7.82 -1.37
N THR A 171 -6.13 8.02 -1.85
CA THR A 171 -4.92 7.95 -1.03
C THR A 171 -4.83 9.15 -0.09
N ILE A 172 -5.01 10.36 -0.61
CA ILE A 172 -4.97 11.60 0.18
C ILE A 172 -6.08 11.60 1.23
N ASP A 173 -7.31 11.21 0.84
CA ASP A 173 -8.44 11.12 1.77
C ASP A 173 -8.16 10.12 2.90
N SER A 174 -7.55 8.98 2.58
CA SER A 174 -7.21 7.96 3.58
C SER A 174 -6.16 8.46 4.58
N ILE A 175 -5.11 9.11 4.10
CA ILE A 175 -4.07 9.70 4.97
C ILE A 175 -4.67 10.79 5.86
N ASN A 176 -5.43 11.73 5.28
CA ASN A 176 -6.07 12.82 6.01
C ASN A 176 -7.05 12.30 7.07
N ALA A 177 -7.79 11.24 6.77
CA ALA A 177 -8.72 10.62 7.72
C ALA A 177 -7.98 10.06 8.96
N VAL A 178 -6.82 9.43 8.78
CA VAL A 178 -5.98 8.97 9.89
C VAL A 178 -5.43 10.15 10.69
N TYR A 179 -4.90 11.15 10.02
CA TYR A 179 -4.27 12.31 10.66
C TYR A 179 -5.25 13.31 11.29
N THR A 180 -6.58 13.14 11.06
CA THR A 180 -7.61 13.94 11.77
C THR A 180 -7.57 13.72 13.29
N ASN A 181 -7.31 12.48 13.75
CA ASN A 181 -7.28 12.13 15.17
C ASN A 181 -6.30 10.98 15.47
N GLY A 182 -5.21 10.92 14.74
CA GLY A 182 -4.22 9.85 14.89
C GLY A 182 -2.92 10.17 14.17
N TRP A 183 -2.12 9.15 13.98
CA TRP A 183 -0.81 9.22 13.35
C TRP A 183 -0.35 7.84 12.87
N VAL A 184 0.65 7.83 12.00
CA VAL A 184 1.35 6.61 11.57
C VAL A 184 2.85 6.84 11.68
N TYR A 185 3.61 5.78 12.01
CA TYR A 185 5.06 5.78 11.89
C TYR A 185 5.58 4.39 11.50
N GLY A 186 6.81 4.36 10.98
CA GLY A 186 7.47 3.11 10.59
C GLY A 186 6.89 2.49 9.32
N ASN A 187 6.06 3.22 8.56
CA ASN A 187 5.65 2.78 7.23
C ASN A 187 6.86 2.85 6.29
N THR A 188 7.15 1.75 5.63
CA THR A 188 8.22 1.67 4.63
C THR A 188 7.76 0.91 3.41
N SER A 189 8.20 1.36 2.24
CA SER A 189 8.01 0.67 0.98
C SER A 189 9.30 0.74 0.17
N SER A 190 9.78 -0.39 -0.30
CA SER A 190 10.98 -0.48 -1.12
C SER A 190 10.73 -1.31 -2.36
N VAL A 191 11.20 -0.84 -3.51
CA VAL A 191 11.13 -1.59 -4.76
C VAL A 191 12.06 -2.79 -4.68
N ALA A 192 11.48 -3.99 -4.61
CA ALA A 192 12.23 -5.25 -4.61
C ALA A 192 12.66 -5.64 -6.03
N SER A 193 11.81 -5.41 -7.03
CA SER A 193 12.14 -5.61 -8.45
C SER A 193 11.17 -4.88 -9.37
N ILE A 194 11.69 -4.56 -10.56
CA ILE A 194 10.91 -4.05 -11.68
C ILE A 194 10.34 -5.24 -12.45
N VAL A 195 9.03 -5.30 -12.56
CA VAL A 195 8.33 -6.37 -13.29
C VAL A 195 8.16 -6.01 -14.76
N SER A 196 7.79 -4.76 -15.06
CA SER A 196 7.62 -4.26 -16.43
C SER A 196 7.69 -2.74 -16.46
N VAL A 197 8.29 -2.21 -17.56
CA VAL A 197 8.24 -0.79 -17.95
C VAL A 197 7.93 -0.79 -19.44
N GLU A 198 6.71 -0.44 -19.83
CA GLU A 198 6.26 -0.56 -21.22
C GLU A 198 5.34 0.61 -21.62
N PRO A 199 5.49 1.19 -22.81
CA PRO A 199 4.55 2.18 -23.33
C PRO A 199 3.13 1.61 -23.42
N ILE A 200 2.13 2.37 -23.01
CA ILE A 200 0.73 1.99 -23.13
C ILE A 200 0.22 2.45 -24.50
N THR A 201 0.08 1.49 -25.41
CA THR A 201 -0.40 1.75 -26.77
C THR A 201 -1.84 1.27 -27.00
N ASP A 202 -2.42 0.53 -26.06
CA ASP A 202 -3.76 -0.05 -26.19
C ASP A 202 -4.84 0.96 -25.80
N THR A 203 -5.70 1.29 -26.77
CA THR A 203 -6.84 2.21 -26.59
C THR A 203 -7.88 1.70 -25.57
N LYS A 204 -7.87 0.41 -25.21
CA LYS A 204 -8.76 -0.17 -24.19
C LYS A 204 -8.58 0.45 -22.80
N TRP A 205 -7.44 1.08 -22.58
CA TRP A 205 -7.10 1.65 -21.28
C TRP A 205 -7.56 3.08 -21.12
N ASN A 206 -8.00 3.72 -22.19
CA ASN A 206 -8.26 5.16 -22.20
C ASN A 206 -7.09 5.98 -21.62
N ALA A 207 -5.87 5.42 -21.74
CA ALA A 207 -4.65 6.09 -21.29
C ALA A 207 -4.39 7.30 -22.18
N GLN A 208 -3.87 8.36 -21.58
CA GLN A 208 -3.44 9.54 -22.31
C GLN A 208 -2.26 9.20 -23.23
N PRO A 209 -2.02 9.95 -24.32
CA PRO A 209 -0.79 9.81 -25.11
C PRO A 209 0.47 9.97 -24.21
N ASN A 210 1.57 9.36 -24.62
CA ASN A 210 2.84 9.37 -23.86
C ASN A 210 2.74 8.78 -22.44
N THR A 211 1.96 7.73 -22.27
CA THR A 211 1.85 7.00 -21.01
C THR A 211 2.70 5.74 -21.02
N ILE A 212 3.48 5.56 -19.98
CA ILE A 212 4.26 4.35 -19.69
C ILE A 212 3.64 3.65 -18.49
N GLY A 213 3.33 2.36 -18.62
CA GLY A 213 2.93 1.50 -17.52
C GLY A 213 4.17 0.96 -16.81
N VAL A 214 4.28 1.22 -15.53
CA VAL A 214 5.35 0.72 -14.67
C VAL A 214 4.76 -0.23 -13.64
N ILE A 215 5.35 -1.42 -13.54
CA ILE A 215 4.93 -2.44 -12.59
C ILE A 215 6.11 -2.82 -11.71
N PHE A 216 5.93 -2.68 -10.42
CA PHE A 216 6.91 -3.08 -9.43
C PHE A 216 6.41 -4.24 -8.57
N LYS A 217 7.34 -5.06 -8.10
CA LYS A 217 7.24 -5.80 -6.86
C LYS A 217 7.79 -4.91 -5.76
N VAL A 218 6.99 -4.60 -4.76
CA VAL A 218 7.36 -3.71 -3.65
C VAL A 218 7.23 -4.48 -2.35
N THR A 219 8.28 -4.48 -1.53
CA THR A 219 8.20 -4.97 -0.16
C THR A 219 7.81 -3.83 0.75
N THR A 220 6.75 -4.02 1.53
CA THR A 220 6.18 -2.97 2.37
C THR A 220 6.02 -3.43 3.82
N ILE A 221 6.12 -2.49 4.75
CA ILE A 221 5.78 -2.63 6.17
C ILE A 221 4.81 -1.49 6.49
N ASN A 222 3.64 -1.80 7.04
CA ASN A 222 2.67 -0.75 7.38
C ASN A 222 3.07 0.05 8.62
N GLY A 223 3.90 -0.54 9.50
CA GLY A 223 4.34 0.10 10.73
C GLY A 223 3.25 0.16 11.81
N THR A 224 3.27 1.21 12.59
CA THR A 224 2.33 1.43 13.69
C THR A 224 1.40 2.60 13.37
N ALA A 225 0.11 2.36 13.47
CA ALA A 225 -0.92 3.37 13.29
C ALA A 225 -1.71 3.59 14.59
N CYS A 226 -1.99 4.86 14.89
CA CYS A 226 -2.92 5.27 15.93
C CYS A 226 -4.17 5.86 15.30
N MET A 227 -5.34 5.46 15.78
CA MET A 227 -6.63 6.09 15.48
C MET A 227 -7.37 6.36 16.78
N GLY A 228 -7.36 7.60 17.22
CA GLY A 228 -7.88 8.00 18.53
C GLY A 228 -7.10 7.35 19.67
N LYS A 229 -7.65 6.31 20.30
CA LYS A 229 -7.03 5.53 21.38
C LYS A 229 -6.68 4.10 21.00
N GLN A 230 -6.78 3.75 19.72
CA GLN A 230 -6.47 2.40 19.24
C GLN A 230 -5.13 2.40 18.53
N ILE A 231 -4.28 1.45 18.89
CA ILE A 231 -3.01 1.17 18.22
C ILE A 231 -3.16 -0.10 17.40
N VAL A 232 -2.71 -0.02 16.17
CA VAL A 232 -2.56 -1.16 15.24
C VAL A 232 -1.11 -1.25 14.84
N VAL A 233 -0.49 -2.40 15.10
CA VAL A 233 0.89 -2.69 14.75
C VAL A 233 0.90 -3.72 13.61
N SER A 234 1.62 -3.43 12.55
CA SER A 234 1.81 -4.30 11.39
C SER A 234 3.26 -4.20 10.91
N ASP A 235 4.16 -4.84 11.67
CA ASP A 235 5.62 -4.75 11.46
C ASP A 235 6.18 -5.85 10.56
N SER A 236 5.34 -6.83 10.17
CA SER A 236 5.78 -7.89 9.26
C SER A 236 5.83 -7.37 7.83
N PRO A 237 6.96 -7.58 7.12
CA PRO A 237 7.05 -7.23 5.72
C PRO A 237 6.16 -8.14 4.86
N PHE A 238 5.58 -7.59 3.83
CA PHE A 238 4.83 -8.32 2.81
C PHE A 238 5.06 -7.72 1.43
N ASP A 239 4.89 -8.53 0.41
CA ASP A 239 5.11 -8.10 -0.97
C ASP A 239 3.79 -7.72 -1.63
N ILE A 240 3.82 -6.59 -2.32
CA ILE A 240 2.71 -6.09 -3.12
C ILE A 240 3.13 -5.89 -4.58
N ARG A 241 2.17 -5.97 -5.47
CA ARG A 241 2.29 -5.54 -6.85
C ARG A 241 1.78 -4.11 -6.96
N PHE A 242 2.67 -3.20 -7.31
CA PHE A 242 2.34 -1.79 -7.52
C PHE A 242 2.33 -1.51 -9.02
N VAL A 243 1.22 -1.02 -9.54
CA VAL A 243 1.05 -0.66 -10.96
C VAL A 243 0.78 0.82 -11.06
N LEU A 244 1.59 1.53 -11.83
CA LEU A 244 1.47 2.96 -12.08
C LEU A 244 1.41 3.24 -13.57
N PHE A 245 0.57 4.19 -13.96
CA PHE A 245 0.53 4.76 -15.31
C PHE A 245 1.12 6.16 -15.24
N MET A 246 2.37 6.25 -15.70
CA MET A 246 3.12 7.49 -15.76
C MET A 246 2.89 8.16 -17.10
N THR A 247 2.30 9.35 -17.10
CA THR A 247 2.03 10.13 -18.32
C THR A 247 2.97 11.32 -18.36
N TRP A 248 3.67 11.49 -19.48
CA TRP A 248 4.48 12.69 -19.71
C TRP A 248 3.59 13.83 -20.22
N LYS A 249 3.47 14.88 -19.41
CA LYS A 249 2.71 16.08 -19.77
C LYS A 249 3.34 17.32 -19.12
N ASP A 250 3.26 18.45 -19.79
CA ASP A 250 3.75 19.74 -19.31
C ASP A 250 5.23 19.73 -18.88
N GLY A 251 6.04 18.84 -19.50
CA GLY A 251 7.47 18.73 -19.25
C GLY A 251 7.87 17.90 -18.02
N HIS A 252 6.95 17.11 -17.46
CA HIS A 252 7.23 16.20 -16.33
C HIS A 252 6.35 14.94 -16.34
N TRP A 253 6.73 13.94 -15.57
CA TRP A 253 5.93 12.73 -15.36
C TRP A 253 4.88 12.94 -14.28
N VAL A 254 3.67 12.45 -14.52
CA VAL A 254 2.56 12.45 -13.56
C VAL A 254 1.93 11.06 -13.53
N ALA A 255 1.70 10.51 -12.35
CA ALA A 255 0.94 9.28 -12.21
C ALA A 255 -0.55 9.55 -12.41
N THR A 256 -1.08 9.17 -13.56
CA THR A 256 -2.49 9.39 -13.94
C THR A 256 -3.40 8.26 -13.49
N GLU A 257 -2.86 7.09 -13.21
CA GLU A 257 -3.53 5.97 -12.53
C GLU A 257 -2.55 5.18 -11.69
N GLY A 258 -3.06 4.55 -10.62
CA GLY A 258 -2.30 3.64 -9.78
C GLY A 258 -3.18 2.55 -9.19
N SER A 259 -2.59 1.38 -8.94
CA SER A 259 -3.25 0.31 -8.22
C SER A 259 -2.25 -0.55 -7.46
N VAL A 260 -2.71 -1.06 -6.32
CA VAL A 260 -1.96 -1.95 -5.45
C VAL A 260 -2.75 -3.26 -5.32
N SER A 261 -2.07 -4.39 -5.37
CA SER A 261 -2.64 -5.72 -5.12
C SER A 261 -1.60 -6.60 -4.46
N ASP A 262 -2.03 -7.70 -3.87
CA ASP A 262 -1.12 -8.71 -3.35
C ASP A 262 -0.20 -9.22 -4.47
N TYR A 263 1.05 -9.51 -4.12
CA TYR A 263 1.99 -10.09 -5.07
C TYR A 263 1.87 -11.60 -5.06
N GLU A 264 1.35 -12.16 -6.15
CA GLU A 264 1.31 -13.60 -6.38
C GLU A 264 2.49 -14.01 -7.27
N GLU A 265 3.35 -14.91 -6.78
CA GLU A 265 4.36 -15.57 -7.63
C GLU A 265 3.65 -16.55 -8.57
N ASN A 266 3.74 -16.30 -9.90
CA ASN A 266 3.25 -17.19 -10.94
C ASN A 266 4.34 -18.17 -11.38
#